data_1620539a0cc095109a2e981e80d30970
#
_entry.id   1620539a0cc095109a2e981e80d30970
#
_cell.length_a   1.000
_cell.length_b   1.000
_cell.length_c   1.000
_cell.angle_alpha   90.00
_cell.angle_beta   90.00
_cell.angle_gamma   90.00
#
_symmetry.space_group_name_H-M   'P 1'
#
loop_
_entity.id
_entity.type
_entity.pdbx_description
1 polymer ?
#
loop_
_entity_poly.entity_id
_entity_poly.type
_entity_poly.pdbx_seq_one_letter_code
_entity_poly.pdbx_strand_id
1 'polypeptide(L)'
;VMQMTRWSRLFPGGPGSVGEARRLTRALLGDNLLAETAELVVSELATNAVEHTESGEVGGSFVLELNVAQDCVRVSVVDMGSRGRPRVADESADEFAQDGRGLHIVQHVSKAWGCEPVRMGLRVWAELAEAL
;
A
#
# COMPACT_ATOMS: atom_id res chain seq x y z
N VAL A 1 1.03 24.27 -12.62
CA VAL A 1 1.05 23.73 -11.27
C VAL A 1 0.19 22.47 -11.24
N MET A 2 0.82 21.36 -10.91
CA MET A 2 0.09 20.09 -10.80
C MET A 2 -0.71 20.07 -9.51
N GLN A 3 -2.01 19.86 -9.63
CA GLN A 3 -2.84 19.64 -8.47
C GLN A 3 -2.74 18.19 -8.05
N MET A 4 -2.49 17.98 -6.77
CA MET A 4 -2.41 16.65 -6.18
C MET A 4 -3.44 16.55 -5.08
N THR A 5 -4.26 15.52 -5.14
CA THR A 5 -5.20 15.21 -4.07
C THR A 5 -4.57 14.17 -3.16
N ARG A 6 -4.55 14.48 -1.87
CA ARG A 6 -4.10 13.55 -0.83
C ARG A 6 -5.29 13.02 -0.07
N TRP A 7 -5.25 11.72 0.14
CA TRP A 7 -6.31 11.05 0.85
C TRP A 7 -5.73 9.93 1.69
N SER A 8 -6.25 9.76 2.92
CA SER A 8 -5.82 8.66 3.78
C SER A 8 -6.98 8.17 4.63
N ARG A 9 -6.95 6.91 4.97
CA ARG A 9 -7.96 6.29 5.83
C ARG A 9 -7.38 5.12 6.59
N LEU A 10 -7.76 5.02 7.88
CA LEU A 10 -7.44 3.90 8.73
C LEU A 10 -8.47 2.79 8.51
N PHE A 11 -7.99 1.57 8.34
CA PHE A 11 -8.83 0.38 8.23
C PHE A 11 -8.49 -0.60 9.34
N PRO A 12 -9.48 -1.30 9.90
CA PRO A 12 -9.17 -2.45 10.76
C PRO A 12 -8.47 -3.53 9.92
N GLY A 13 -7.64 -4.33 10.56
CA GLY A 13 -6.78 -5.30 9.86
C GLY A 13 -7.45 -6.61 9.48
N GLY A 14 -8.76 -6.66 9.39
CA GLY A 14 -9.47 -7.86 9.00
C GLY A 14 -9.49 -8.08 7.49
N PRO A 15 -9.76 -9.31 7.03
CA PRO A 15 -9.72 -9.62 5.60
C PRO A 15 -10.75 -8.83 4.78
N GLY A 16 -11.88 -8.46 5.36
CA GLY A 16 -12.86 -7.62 4.67
C GLY A 16 -12.37 -6.23 4.33
N SER A 17 -11.37 -5.73 5.05
CA SER A 17 -10.81 -4.40 4.81
C SER A 17 -10.04 -4.31 3.52
N VAL A 18 -9.42 -5.40 3.05
CA VAL A 18 -8.72 -5.41 1.77
C VAL A 18 -9.69 -5.10 0.63
N GLY A 19 -10.83 -5.80 0.60
CA GLY A 19 -11.85 -5.55 -0.42
C GLY A 19 -12.44 -4.15 -0.33
N GLU A 20 -12.65 -3.66 0.89
CA GLU A 20 -13.15 -2.31 1.11
C GLU A 20 -12.16 -1.26 0.64
N ALA A 21 -10.87 -1.44 0.92
CA ALA A 21 -9.81 -0.54 0.47
C ALA A 21 -9.74 -0.49 -1.07
N ARG A 22 -9.91 -1.64 -1.73
CA ARG A 22 -9.96 -1.72 -3.18
C ARG A 22 -11.12 -0.93 -3.75
N ARG A 23 -12.31 -1.14 -3.21
CA ARG A 23 -13.52 -0.44 -3.69
C ARG A 23 -13.40 1.07 -3.52
N LEU A 24 -12.85 1.48 -2.40
CA LEU A 24 -12.67 2.90 -2.12
C LEU A 24 -11.66 3.52 -3.08
N THR A 25 -10.56 2.83 -3.35
CA THR A 25 -9.55 3.28 -4.33
C THR A 25 -10.20 3.47 -5.69
N ARG A 26 -11.02 2.51 -6.12
CA ARG A 26 -11.71 2.59 -7.40
C ARG A 26 -12.66 3.80 -7.45
N ALA A 27 -13.40 4.01 -6.37
CA ALA A 27 -14.32 5.15 -6.28
C ALA A 27 -13.60 6.48 -6.33
N LEU A 28 -12.46 6.59 -5.62
CA LEU A 28 -11.70 7.84 -5.57
C LEU A 28 -11.00 8.17 -6.89
N LEU A 29 -10.51 7.16 -7.60
CA LEU A 29 -9.78 7.38 -8.83
C LEU A 29 -10.70 7.54 -10.04
N GLY A 30 -11.90 7.01 -10.00
CA GLY A 30 -12.90 7.20 -11.05
C GLY A 30 -12.36 6.83 -12.43
N ASP A 31 -12.30 7.79 -13.33
CA ASP A 31 -11.87 7.61 -14.72
C ASP A 31 -10.35 7.70 -14.92
N ASN A 32 -9.58 7.86 -13.84
CA ASN A 32 -8.13 7.91 -13.94
C ASN A 32 -7.63 6.64 -14.64
N LEU A 33 -6.73 6.78 -15.62
CA LEU A 33 -6.20 5.65 -16.36
C LEU A 33 -5.41 4.68 -15.49
N LEU A 34 -4.95 5.13 -14.33
CA LEU A 34 -4.22 4.31 -13.37
C LEU A 34 -5.11 3.63 -12.35
N ALA A 35 -6.44 3.81 -12.41
CA ALA A 35 -7.36 3.29 -11.40
C ALA A 35 -7.25 1.77 -11.22
N GLU A 36 -7.23 1.05 -12.31
CA GLU A 36 -7.17 -0.41 -12.28
C GLU A 36 -5.84 -0.90 -11.69
N THR A 37 -4.74 -0.30 -12.12
CA THR A 37 -3.41 -0.65 -11.58
C THR A 37 -3.31 -0.28 -10.11
N ALA A 38 -3.82 0.88 -9.73
CA ALA A 38 -3.83 1.31 -8.33
C ALA A 38 -4.64 0.35 -7.46
N GLU A 39 -5.78 -0.08 -7.93
CA GLU A 39 -6.61 -1.06 -7.22
C GLU A 39 -5.85 -2.37 -6.97
N LEU A 40 -5.13 -2.84 -7.98
CA LEU A 40 -4.30 -4.03 -7.85
C LEU A 40 -3.19 -3.84 -6.80
N VAL A 41 -2.50 -2.71 -6.84
CA VAL A 41 -1.43 -2.40 -5.88
C VAL A 41 -2.00 -2.29 -4.47
N VAL A 42 -3.12 -1.61 -4.29
CA VAL A 42 -3.80 -1.51 -2.99
C VAL A 42 -4.11 -2.91 -2.46
N SER A 43 -4.65 -3.77 -3.29
CA SER A 43 -4.96 -5.15 -2.90
C SER A 43 -3.72 -5.88 -2.38
N GLU A 44 -2.60 -5.78 -3.09
CA GLU A 44 -1.38 -6.47 -2.70
C GLU A 44 -0.76 -5.89 -1.43
N LEU A 45 -0.69 -4.57 -1.31
CA LEU A 45 -0.09 -3.94 -0.14
C LEU A 45 -0.96 -4.13 1.10
N ALA A 46 -2.27 -4.02 0.97
CA ALA A 46 -3.18 -4.24 2.10
C ALA A 46 -3.17 -5.70 2.55
N THR A 47 -3.12 -6.64 1.60
CA THR A 47 -3.03 -8.07 1.93
C THR A 47 -1.74 -8.36 2.70
N ASN A 48 -0.63 -7.79 2.26
CA ASN A 48 0.64 -7.95 2.98
C ASN A 48 0.54 -7.41 4.40
N ALA A 49 -0.07 -6.26 4.60
CA ALA A 49 -0.25 -5.70 5.94
C ALA A 49 -1.05 -6.64 6.85
N VAL A 50 -2.17 -7.15 6.34
CA VAL A 50 -3.05 -8.02 7.12
C VAL A 50 -2.41 -9.37 7.42
N GLU A 51 -1.71 -9.96 6.44
CA GLU A 51 -1.18 -11.33 6.58
C GLU A 51 0.17 -11.41 7.25
N HIS A 52 1.02 -10.39 7.13
CA HIS A 52 2.42 -10.48 7.52
C HIS A 52 2.84 -9.52 8.62
N THR A 53 1.93 -8.69 9.13
CA THR A 53 2.26 -7.72 10.18
C THR A 53 1.28 -7.80 11.34
N GLU A 54 1.56 -7.03 12.39
CA GLU A 54 0.65 -6.91 13.53
C GLU A 54 -0.66 -6.23 13.17
N SER A 55 -0.74 -5.60 12.00
CA SER A 55 -1.99 -5.01 11.51
C SER A 55 -3.13 -6.04 11.44
N GLY A 56 -2.82 -7.30 11.17
CA GLY A 56 -3.81 -8.37 11.10
C GLY A 56 -4.18 -9.00 12.42
N GLU A 57 -3.52 -8.63 13.51
CA GLU A 57 -3.85 -9.15 14.83
C GLU A 57 -5.11 -8.48 15.38
N VAL A 58 -5.68 -9.07 16.45
CA VAL A 58 -6.84 -8.48 17.11
C VAL A 58 -6.53 -7.05 17.53
N GLY A 59 -7.36 -6.12 17.11
CA GLY A 59 -7.14 -4.69 17.34
C GLY A 59 -6.14 -4.03 16.42
N GLY A 60 -5.58 -4.78 15.47
CA GLY A 60 -4.65 -4.22 14.48
C GLY A 60 -5.35 -3.38 13.43
N SER A 61 -4.58 -2.57 12.74
CA SER A 61 -5.07 -1.67 11.70
C SER A 61 -3.96 -1.35 10.70
N PHE A 62 -4.35 -0.80 9.57
CA PHE A 62 -3.41 -0.21 8.62
C PHE A 62 -3.99 1.08 8.05
N VAL A 63 -3.14 1.93 7.54
CA VAL A 63 -3.56 3.18 6.89
C VAL A 63 -3.29 3.07 5.40
N LEU A 64 -4.31 3.31 4.59
CA LEU A 64 -4.15 3.46 3.15
C LEU A 64 -4.00 4.94 2.85
N GLU A 65 -2.99 5.28 2.07
CA GLU A 65 -2.73 6.64 1.61
C GLU A 65 -2.70 6.66 0.10
N LEU A 66 -3.39 7.62 -0.48
CA LEU A 66 -3.39 7.84 -1.93
C LEU A 66 -3.02 9.31 -2.20
N ASN A 67 -2.02 9.50 -3.05
CA ASN A 67 -1.69 10.81 -3.59
C ASN A 67 -1.97 10.74 -5.09
N VAL A 68 -2.96 11.49 -5.53
CA VAL A 68 -3.50 11.38 -6.89
C VAL A 68 -3.24 12.65 -7.66
N ALA A 69 -2.53 12.51 -8.77
CA ALA A 69 -2.38 13.55 -9.79
C ALA A 69 -2.92 12.97 -11.10
N GLN A 70 -2.99 13.79 -12.13
CA GLN A 70 -3.60 13.39 -13.39
C GLN A 70 -2.88 12.20 -14.04
N ASP A 71 -1.57 12.20 -13.99
CA ASP A 71 -0.73 11.21 -14.67
C ASP A 71 0.13 10.38 -13.72
N CYS A 72 -0.09 10.52 -12.43
CA CYS A 72 0.71 9.83 -11.43
C CYS A 72 -0.15 9.57 -10.19
N VAL A 73 -0.05 8.35 -9.67
CA VAL A 73 -0.71 7.98 -8.42
C VAL A 73 0.33 7.32 -7.54
N ARG A 74 0.44 7.78 -6.30
CA ARG A 74 1.25 7.11 -5.30
C ARG A 74 0.32 6.41 -4.32
N VAL A 75 0.50 5.12 -4.18
CA VAL A 75 -0.23 4.27 -3.23
C VAL A 75 0.71 3.92 -2.09
N SER A 76 0.26 4.09 -0.86
CA SER A 76 1.04 3.67 0.30
C SER A 76 0.13 2.93 1.28
N VAL A 77 0.68 1.94 1.95
CA VAL A 77 0.04 1.29 3.09
C VAL A 77 1.00 1.37 4.26
N VAL A 78 0.52 1.95 5.36
CA VAL A 78 1.28 2.03 6.61
C VAL A 78 0.79 0.91 7.51
N ASP A 79 1.65 -0.03 7.83
CA ASP A 79 1.33 -1.16 8.69
C ASP A 79 1.93 -1.00 10.08
N MET A 80 1.56 -1.89 11.00
CA MET A 80 2.01 -1.86 12.38
C MET A 80 3.34 -2.57 12.61
N GLY A 81 3.98 -3.02 11.54
CA GLY A 81 5.29 -3.67 11.64
C GLY A 81 5.24 -5.16 11.88
N SER A 82 6.42 -5.77 11.95
CA SER A 82 6.55 -7.21 12.17
C SER A 82 6.09 -7.58 13.56
N ARG A 83 5.52 -8.77 13.68
CA ARG A 83 5.06 -9.31 14.94
C ARG A 83 6.22 -9.46 15.92
N GLY A 84 6.08 -8.80 17.08
CA GLY A 84 7.00 -8.96 18.19
C GLY A 84 8.38 -8.38 18.00
N ARG A 85 8.63 -7.61 16.95
CA ARG A 85 9.95 -7.01 16.71
C ARG A 85 9.87 -5.61 16.12
N PRO A 86 10.77 -4.71 16.55
CA PRO A 86 10.97 -3.46 15.81
C PRO A 86 11.48 -3.78 14.41
N ARG A 87 11.07 -3.00 13.43
CA ARG A 87 11.56 -3.16 12.07
C ARG A 87 12.76 -2.28 11.80
N VAL A 88 13.73 -2.89 11.11
CA VAL A 88 14.81 -2.17 10.47
C VAL A 88 14.51 -2.15 8.98
N ALA A 89 14.69 -1.01 8.34
CA ALA A 89 14.28 -0.81 6.95
C ALA A 89 14.82 -1.88 6.00
N ASP A 90 16.10 -2.23 6.15
CA ASP A 90 16.73 -3.22 5.27
C ASP A 90 16.15 -4.61 5.44
N GLU A 91 15.96 -5.01 6.70
CA GLU A 91 15.36 -6.31 7.01
C GLU A 91 13.93 -6.39 6.51
N SER A 92 13.20 -5.28 6.63
CA SER A 92 11.82 -5.22 6.18
C SER A 92 11.71 -5.39 4.67
N ALA A 93 12.60 -4.74 3.92
CA ALA A 93 12.60 -4.84 2.47
C ALA A 93 12.91 -6.27 2.02
N ASP A 94 13.90 -6.90 2.63
CA ASP A 94 14.28 -8.27 2.32
C ASP A 94 13.18 -9.26 2.67
N GLU A 95 12.55 -9.06 3.82
CA GLU A 95 11.44 -9.88 4.27
C GLU A 95 10.28 -9.85 3.29
N PHE A 96 9.87 -8.66 2.87
CA PHE A 96 8.83 -8.50 1.88
C PHE A 96 9.21 -9.09 0.54
N ALA A 97 10.46 -8.93 0.13
CA ALA A 97 10.95 -9.48 -1.12
C ALA A 97 10.94 -11.02 -1.12
N GLN A 98 11.24 -11.64 0.01
CA GLN A 98 11.27 -13.09 0.13
C GLN A 98 9.88 -13.71 0.19
N ASP A 99 8.97 -13.08 0.92
CA ASP A 99 7.60 -13.57 1.06
C ASP A 99 6.70 -13.08 -0.08
N GLY A 100 7.23 -12.20 -0.88
CA GLY A 100 6.45 -11.23 -1.59
C GLY A 100 6.00 -11.60 -2.98
N ARG A 101 5.14 -12.59 -3.11
CA ARG A 101 4.43 -12.79 -4.38
C ARG A 101 3.67 -11.52 -4.78
N GLY A 102 3.06 -10.87 -3.79
CA GLY A 102 2.38 -9.60 -4.01
C GLY A 102 3.33 -8.49 -4.42
N LEU A 103 4.54 -8.45 -3.84
CA LEU A 103 5.52 -7.44 -4.20
C LEU A 103 6.11 -7.64 -5.59
N HIS A 104 6.11 -8.86 -6.13
CA HIS A 104 6.46 -9.06 -7.52
C HIS A 104 5.49 -8.31 -8.44
N ILE A 105 4.21 -8.36 -8.14
CA ILE A 105 3.20 -7.63 -8.89
C ILE A 105 3.44 -6.13 -8.77
N VAL A 106 3.64 -5.64 -7.54
CA VAL A 106 3.90 -4.22 -7.28
C VAL A 106 5.13 -3.75 -8.04
N GLN A 107 6.22 -4.50 -7.95
CA GLN A 107 7.47 -4.19 -8.64
C GLN A 107 7.26 -4.12 -10.16
N HIS A 108 6.48 -5.04 -10.70
CA HIS A 108 6.27 -5.13 -12.15
C HIS A 108 5.44 -3.97 -12.69
N VAL A 109 4.43 -3.51 -11.96
CA VAL A 109 3.50 -2.49 -12.45
C VAL A 109 3.87 -1.08 -12.01
N SER A 110 4.83 -0.92 -11.12
CA SER A 110 5.18 0.37 -10.55
C SER A 110 6.39 0.98 -11.23
N LYS A 111 6.37 2.29 -11.38
CA LYS A 111 7.53 3.07 -11.82
C LYS A 111 8.65 3.00 -10.77
N ALA A 112 8.25 3.06 -9.50
CA ALA A 112 9.16 2.95 -8.36
C ALA A 112 8.35 2.42 -7.18
N TRP A 113 9.02 1.76 -6.24
CA TRP A 113 8.40 1.31 -5.01
C TRP A 113 9.46 1.20 -3.93
N GLY A 114 9.03 1.16 -2.69
CA GLY A 114 9.97 1.02 -1.57
C GLY A 114 9.27 0.92 -0.25
N CYS A 115 10.08 0.90 0.80
CA CYS A 115 9.62 0.83 2.17
C CYS A 115 10.38 1.86 2.99
N GLU A 116 9.71 2.42 3.99
CA GLU A 116 10.38 3.31 4.94
C GLU A 116 9.80 3.11 6.34
N PRO A 117 10.64 3.10 7.38
CA PRO A 117 10.13 3.01 8.74
C PRO A 117 9.41 4.30 9.11
N VAL A 118 8.29 4.14 9.80
CA VAL A 118 7.50 5.25 10.32
C VAL A 118 7.11 4.93 11.75
N ARG A 119 6.52 5.90 12.45
CA ARG A 119 6.20 5.73 13.87
C ARG A 119 5.31 4.51 14.14
N MET A 120 4.31 4.29 13.30
CA MET A 120 3.38 3.17 13.45
C MET A 120 4.04 1.82 13.16
N GLY A 121 4.96 1.78 12.19
CA GLY A 121 5.62 0.56 11.77
C GLY A 121 6.36 0.77 10.46
N LEU A 122 5.77 0.39 9.36
CA LEU A 122 6.41 0.49 8.06
C LEU A 122 5.43 1.07 7.03
N ARG A 123 5.90 2.02 6.23
CA ARG A 123 5.17 2.46 5.04
C ARG A 123 5.75 1.75 3.83
N VAL A 124 4.91 1.00 3.14
CA VAL A 124 5.25 0.43 1.83
C VAL A 124 4.53 1.26 0.78
N TRP A 125 5.26 1.73 -0.21
CA TRP A 125 4.72 2.65 -1.20
C TRP A 125 5.06 2.23 -2.62
N ALA A 126 4.23 2.66 -3.55
CA ALA A 126 4.44 2.44 -4.97
C ALA A 126 4.01 3.69 -5.75
N GLU A 127 4.80 4.09 -6.72
CA GLU A 127 4.46 5.16 -7.63
C GLU A 127 4.06 4.56 -8.97
N LEU A 128 2.89 4.97 -9.44
CA LEU A 128 2.32 4.54 -10.70
C LEU A 128 2.29 5.72 -11.65
N ALA A 129 2.70 5.50 -12.88
CA ALA A 129 2.64 6.53 -13.90
C ALA A 129 2.17 5.90 -15.20
N GLU A 130 1.54 6.71 -16.04
CA GLU A 130 1.14 6.24 -17.35
C GLU A 130 2.37 5.90 -18.18
N ALA A 131 2.29 4.79 -18.92
CA ALA A 131 3.33 4.44 -19.89
C ALA A 131 3.32 5.47 -21.02
N LEU A 132 4.51 5.93 -21.39
CA LEU A 132 4.65 6.86 -22.51
C LEU A 132 4.66 6.12 -23.84
#